data_1fc1c289f44f69ccbec5604373b60fd7
#
_entry.id   1fc1c289f44f69ccbec5604373b60fd7
#
_cell.length_a   1.000
_cell.length_b   1.000
_cell.length_c   1.000
_cell.angle_alpha   90.00
_cell.angle_beta   90.00
_cell.angle_gamma   90.00
#
_symmetry.space_group_name_H-M   'P 1'
#
loop_
_entity.id
_entity.type
_entity.pdbx_description
1 polymer ?
#
loop_
_entity_poly.entity_id
_entity_poly.type
_entity_poly.pdbx_seq_one_letter_code
_entity_poly.pdbx_strand_id
1 'polypeptide(L)'
;MSQMEKNLLKILMIVGLLLSSTSCKKNIYSVKVYGLKSCGNCRILIDDFKDDDNIQLHMIDIDTHIKAYQKDIALYEGLSENQAPVIMTESFAKVGYKSEDYKVLKKAIISGKKPDLNNYYKRRT
;
A
#
# COMPACT_ATOMS: atom_id res chain seq x y z
N MET A 1 -27.60 47.52 -0.30
CA MET A 1 -27.46 46.64 0.85
C MET A 1 -27.80 45.21 0.52
N SER A 2 -28.84 44.90 -0.20
CA SER A 2 -29.20 43.51 -0.58
C SER A 2 -28.18 42.80 -1.46
N GLN A 3 -27.34 43.52 -2.25
CA GLN A 3 -26.32 42.91 -3.07
C GLN A 3 -25.10 42.47 -2.29
N MET A 4 -24.70 43.16 -1.22
CA MET A 4 -23.61 42.75 -0.35
C MET A 4 -23.93 41.47 0.42
N GLU A 5 -25.15 41.33 0.89
CA GLU A 5 -25.61 40.12 1.57
C GLU A 5 -25.67 38.93 0.64
N LYS A 6 -26.11 39.11 -0.61
CA LYS A 6 -26.15 38.05 -1.63
C LYS A 6 -24.76 37.59 -2.02
N ASN A 7 -23.80 38.50 -2.12
CA ASN A 7 -22.42 38.14 -2.44
C ASN A 7 -21.73 37.39 -1.27
N LEU A 8 -22.03 37.80 -0.04
CA LEU A 8 -21.52 37.12 1.15
C LEU A 8 -22.04 35.69 1.25
N LEU A 9 -23.33 35.48 0.97
CA LEU A 9 -23.93 34.15 0.94
C LEU A 9 -23.34 33.25 -0.15
N LYS A 10 -23.07 33.79 -1.33
CA LYS A 10 -22.40 33.06 -2.42
C LYS A 10 -20.98 32.66 -2.05
N ILE A 11 -20.23 33.52 -1.42
CA ILE A 11 -18.85 33.24 -0.96
C ILE A 11 -18.85 32.15 0.11
N LEU A 12 -19.79 32.20 1.06
CA LEU A 12 -19.94 31.18 2.10
C LEU A 12 -20.31 29.81 1.52
N MET A 13 -21.15 29.75 0.51
CA MET A 13 -21.50 28.51 -0.17
C MET A 13 -20.31 27.88 -0.90
N ILE A 14 -19.50 28.70 -1.59
CA ILE A 14 -18.31 28.23 -2.31
C ILE A 14 -17.27 27.69 -1.36
N VAL A 15 -17.02 28.37 -0.23
CA VAL A 15 -16.10 27.92 0.81
C VAL A 15 -16.57 26.60 1.44
N GLY A 16 -17.87 26.45 1.69
CA GLY A 16 -18.44 25.22 2.19
C GLY A 16 -18.27 24.03 1.24
N LEU A 17 -18.44 24.24 -0.05
CA LEU A 17 -18.23 23.20 -1.07
C LEU A 17 -16.76 22.79 -1.17
N LEU A 18 -15.83 23.73 -1.09
CA LEU A 18 -14.40 23.44 -1.11
C LEU A 18 -13.96 22.63 0.11
N LEU A 19 -14.47 22.95 1.30
CA LEU A 19 -14.20 22.21 2.54
C LEU A 19 -14.76 20.78 2.49
N SER A 20 -15.96 20.59 1.94
CA SER A 20 -16.54 19.26 1.82
C SER A 20 -15.80 18.38 0.80
N SER A 21 -15.23 18.96 -0.29
CA SER A 21 -14.44 18.19 -1.25
C SER A 21 -13.08 17.76 -0.69
N THR A 22 -12.48 18.51 0.25
CA THR A 22 -11.22 18.13 0.89
C THR A 22 -11.39 17.04 1.96
N SER A 23 -12.57 16.91 2.57
CA SER A 23 -12.83 15.87 3.57
C SER A 23 -13.06 14.48 2.98
N CYS A 24 -13.19 14.34 1.65
CA CYS A 24 -13.45 13.08 0.95
C CYS A 24 -12.19 12.42 0.37
N LYS A 25 -10.98 12.90 0.71
CA LYS A 25 -9.73 12.29 0.24
C LYS A 25 -9.51 10.94 0.94
N LYS A 26 -9.50 9.87 0.15
CA LYS A 26 -9.12 8.54 0.63
C LYS A 26 -7.59 8.46 0.72
N ASN A 27 -7.09 7.84 1.78
CA ASN A 27 -5.67 7.51 1.89
C ASN A 27 -5.38 6.28 1.02
N ILE A 28 -4.42 6.40 0.10
CA ILE A 28 -3.97 5.31 -0.73
C ILE A 28 -2.57 4.91 -0.26
N TYR A 29 -2.40 3.63 0.07
CA TYR A 29 -1.14 3.06 0.51
C TYR A 29 -0.49 2.33 -0.66
N SER A 30 0.66 2.81 -1.12
CA SER A 30 1.43 2.17 -2.18
C SER A 30 2.36 1.13 -1.59
N VAL A 31 2.33 -0.08 -2.12
CA VAL A 31 3.10 -1.22 -1.64
C VAL A 31 3.89 -1.83 -2.80
N LYS A 32 5.18 -1.98 -2.61
CA LYS A 32 6.06 -2.61 -3.60
C LYS A 32 6.01 -4.12 -3.43
N VAL A 33 5.83 -4.84 -4.53
CA VAL A 33 5.79 -6.31 -4.52
C VAL A 33 6.79 -6.85 -5.54
N TYR A 34 7.77 -7.60 -5.06
CA TYR A 34 8.68 -8.33 -5.91
C TYR A 34 8.12 -9.73 -6.18
N GLY A 35 7.98 -10.07 -7.45
CA GLY A 35 7.41 -11.35 -7.86
C GLY A 35 8.07 -11.93 -9.10
N LEU A 36 7.65 -13.14 -9.45
CA LEU A 36 8.09 -13.85 -10.64
C LEU A 36 6.89 -14.09 -11.56
N LYS A 37 7.13 -14.16 -12.88
CA LYS A 37 6.07 -14.41 -13.86
C LYS A 37 5.35 -15.74 -13.64
N SER A 38 6.06 -16.74 -13.13
CA SER A 38 5.54 -18.08 -12.87
C SER A 38 4.95 -18.24 -11.46
N CYS A 39 4.88 -17.17 -10.68
CA CYS A 39 4.46 -17.22 -9.29
C CYS A 39 2.93 -17.26 -9.17
N GLY A 40 2.37 -18.42 -8.79
CA GLY A 40 0.93 -18.56 -8.58
C GLY A 40 0.40 -17.72 -7.44
N ASN A 41 1.14 -17.63 -6.35
CA ASN A 41 0.77 -16.82 -5.19
C ASN A 41 0.77 -15.32 -5.49
N CYS A 42 1.60 -14.87 -6.43
CA CYS A 42 1.59 -13.48 -6.90
C CYS A 42 0.27 -13.13 -7.59
N ARG A 43 -0.30 -14.06 -8.36
CA ARG A 43 -1.61 -13.87 -9.01
C ARG A 43 -2.73 -13.76 -7.99
N ILE A 44 -2.72 -14.61 -6.97
CA ILE A 44 -3.69 -14.57 -5.88
C ILE A 44 -3.63 -13.21 -5.17
N LEU A 45 -2.44 -12.74 -4.87
CA LEU A 45 -2.21 -11.43 -4.26
C LEU A 45 -2.80 -10.30 -5.13
N ILE A 46 -2.49 -10.29 -6.42
CA ILE A 46 -3.00 -9.29 -7.36
C ILE A 46 -4.54 -9.32 -7.38
N ASP A 47 -5.13 -10.50 -7.50
CA ASP A 47 -6.59 -10.66 -7.57
C ASP A 47 -7.28 -10.18 -6.30
N ASP A 48 -6.71 -10.48 -5.13
CA ASP A 48 -7.31 -10.09 -3.85
C ASP A 48 -7.25 -8.56 -3.62
N PHE A 49 -6.22 -7.89 -4.13
CA PHE A 49 -6.02 -6.45 -3.91
C PHE A 49 -6.44 -5.57 -5.09
N LYS A 50 -6.78 -6.12 -6.25
CA LYS A 50 -7.08 -5.32 -7.45
C LYS A 50 -8.24 -4.35 -7.29
N ASP A 51 -9.24 -4.70 -6.49
CA ASP A 51 -10.43 -3.88 -6.25
C ASP A 51 -10.36 -3.13 -4.91
N ASP A 52 -9.20 -3.14 -4.25
CA ASP A 52 -9.02 -2.46 -2.97
C ASP A 52 -8.74 -0.96 -3.22
N ASP A 53 -9.64 -0.11 -2.76
CA ASP A 53 -9.54 1.34 -2.96
C ASP A 53 -8.43 1.99 -2.12
N ASN A 54 -7.96 1.32 -1.09
CA ASN A 54 -6.99 1.88 -0.14
C ASN A 54 -5.56 1.45 -0.41
N ILE A 55 -5.38 0.34 -1.14
CA ILE A 55 -4.05 -0.24 -1.34
C ILE A 55 -3.78 -0.40 -2.83
N GLN A 56 -2.64 0.12 -3.26
CA GLN A 56 -2.15 0.00 -4.61
C GLN A 56 -0.86 -0.82 -4.63
N LEU A 57 -0.87 -1.94 -5.35
CA LEU A 57 0.32 -2.78 -5.50
C LEU A 57 1.15 -2.33 -6.70
N HIS A 58 2.45 -2.19 -6.50
CA HIS A 58 3.43 -1.96 -7.56
C HIS A 58 4.22 -3.25 -7.76
N MET A 59 3.86 -4.00 -8.79
CA MET A 59 4.49 -5.28 -9.12
C MET A 59 5.81 -5.06 -9.85
N ILE A 60 6.87 -5.70 -9.37
CA ILE A 60 8.21 -5.62 -9.95
C ILE A 60 8.69 -7.05 -10.20
N ASP A 61 9.12 -7.33 -11.44
CA ASP A 61 9.67 -8.62 -11.80
C ASP A 61 11.10 -8.74 -11.27
N ILE A 62 11.35 -9.75 -10.45
CA ILE A 62 12.67 -9.99 -9.85
C ILE A 62 13.71 -10.25 -10.94
N ASP A 63 13.39 -11.03 -11.97
CA ASP A 63 14.34 -11.44 -13.00
C ASP A 63 14.90 -10.26 -13.79
N THR A 64 14.10 -9.22 -14.01
CA THR A 64 14.53 -8.03 -14.75
C THR A 64 15.05 -6.92 -13.83
N HIS A 65 14.87 -7.05 -12.50
CA HIS A 65 15.24 -6.03 -11.51
C HIS A 65 16.03 -6.65 -10.35
N ILE A 66 16.93 -7.58 -10.63
CA ILE A 66 17.63 -8.35 -9.60
C ILE A 66 18.45 -7.46 -8.64
N LYS A 67 19.12 -6.44 -9.15
CA LYS A 67 19.91 -5.54 -8.29
C LYS A 67 19.06 -4.71 -7.35
N ALA A 68 17.93 -4.20 -7.84
CA ALA A 68 16.97 -3.47 -7.02
C ALA A 68 16.36 -4.38 -5.95
N TYR A 69 16.04 -5.61 -6.32
CA TYR A 69 15.55 -6.64 -5.40
C TYR A 69 16.55 -6.91 -4.28
N GLN A 70 17.81 -7.16 -4.62
CA GLN A 70 18.86 -7.42 -3.63
C GLN A 70 19.07 -6.24 -2.68
N LYS A 71 19.05 -5.03 -3.21
CA LYS A 71 19.17 -3.80 -2.43
C LYS A 71 18.00 -3.62 -1.45
N ASP A 72 16.79 -3.84 -1.93
CA ASP A 72 15.59 -3.67 -1.12
C ASP A 72 15.46 -4.75 -0.03
N ILE A 73 15.82 -6.00 -0.34
CA ILE A 73 15.84 -7.09 0.65
C ILE A 73 16.75 -6.75 1.83
N ALA A 74 17.91 -6.15 1.57
CA ALA A 74 18.87 -5.79 2.62
C ALA A 74 18.32 -4.76 3.62
N LEU A 75 17.23 -4.07 3.27
CA LEU A 75 16.57 -3.11 4.17
C LEU A 75 15.78 -3.76 5.31
N TYR A 76 15.57 -5.07 5.25
CA TYR A 76 14.73 -5.79 6.22
C TYR A 76 15.54 -6.83 6.99
N GLU A 77 15.35 -6.89 8.31
CA GLU A 77 16.08 -7.81 9.19
C GLU A 77 15.68 -9.26 8.93
N GLY A 78 16.64 -10.12 8.66
CA GLY A 78 16.43 -11.55 8.47
C GLY A 78 15.84 -11.97 7.15
N LEU A 79 15.55 -11.03 6.26
CA LEU A 79 15.02 -11.34 4.94
C LEU A 79 16.15 -11.82 4.02
N SER A 80 15.93 -12.96 3.35
CA SER A 80 16.91 -13.57 2.44
C SER A 80 16.41 -13.56 1.00
N GLU A 81 17.33 -13.71 0.05
CA GLU A 81 17.03 -13.82 -1.38
C GLU A 81 16.27 -15.13 -1.70
N ASN A 82 15.79 -15.23 -2.92
CA ASN A 82 15.13 -16.42 -3.50
C ASN A 82 13.72 -16.69 -2.97
N GLN A 83 13.02 -15.65 -2.55
CA GLN A 83 11.63 -15.77 -2.11
C GLN A 83 10.72 -14.87 -2.94
N ALA A 84 9.50 -15.33 -3.21
CA ALA A 84 8.49 -14.58 -3.93
C ALA A 84 7.08 -15.08 -3.55
N PRO A 85 6.08 -14.20 -3.49
CA PRO A 85 6.19 -12.74 -3.57
C PRO A 85 6.82 -12.16 -2.31
N VAL A 86 7.52 -11.04 -2.45
CA VAL A 86 7.99 -10.24 -1.30
C VAL A 86 7.24 -8.92 -1.31
N ILE A 87 6.42 -8.70 -0.31
CA ILE A 87 5.58 -7.52 -0.17
C ILE A 87 6.29 -6.55 0.75
N MET A 88 6.67 -5.38 0.24
CA MET A 88 7.47 -4.41 0.98
C MET A 88 6.70 -3.14 1.28
N THR A 89 6.68 -2.77 2.56
CA THR A 89 6.19 -1.48 3.04
C THR A 89 7.34 -0.72 3.70
N GLU A 90 7.08 0.51 4.11
CA GLU A 90 8.08 1.30 4.84
C GLU A 90 8.45 0.71 6.21
N SER A 91 7.57 -0.11 6.78
CA SER A 91 7.74 -0.65 8.14
C SER A 91 8.16 -2.10 8.17
N PHE A 92 7.75 -2.90 7.18
CA PHE A 92 7.99 -4.34 7.17
C PHE A 92 7.96 -4.92 5.75
N ALA A 93 8.46 -6.15 5.63
CA ALA A 93 8.26 -6.98 4.44
C ALA A 93 7.54 -8.26 4.83
N LYS A 94 6.69 -8.76 3.93
CA LYS A 94 6.05 -10.07 4.08
C LYS A 94 6.44 -10.96 2.91
N VAL A 95 6.84 -12.18 3.22
CA VAL A 95 7.19 -13.19 2.22
C VAL A 95 6.05 -14.19 2.06
N GLY A 96 5.71 -14.47 0.81
CA GLY A 96 4.62 -15.36 0.48
C GLY A 96 3.26 -14.69 0.66
N TYR A 97 2.23 -15.33 0.12
CA TYR A 97 0.87 -14.82 0.26
C TYR A 97 -0.15 -15.93 0.06
N LYS A 98 -1.17 -15.94 0.89
CA LYS A 98 -2.38 -16.74 0.77
C LYS A 98 -3.59 -15.84 0.98
N SER A 99 -4.74 -16.18 0.39
CA SER A 99 -5.97 -15.37 0.55
C SER A 99 -6.38 -15.17 2.01
N GLU A 100 -6.06 -16.12 2.87
CA GLU A 100 -6.28 -16.02 4.33
C GLU A 100 -5.54 -14.84 4.95
N ASP A 101 -4.42 -14.42 4.36
CA ASP A 101 -3.58 -13.34 4.88
C ASP A 101 -4.14 -11.95 4.56
N TYR A 102 -5.14 -11.86 3.69
CA TYR A 102 -5.62 -10.57 3.16
C TYR A 102 -5.97 -9.56 4.25
N LYS A 103 -6.80 -9.95 5.20
CA LYS A 103 -7.28 -9.04 6.25
C LYS A 103 -6.14 -8.58 7.17
N VAL A 104 -5.28 -9.50 7.56
CA VAL A 104 -4.16 -9.22 8.46
C VAL A 104 -3.13 -8.33 7.76
N LEU A 105 -2.80 -8.66 6.53
CA LEU A 105 -1.86 -7.88 5.72
C LEU A 105 -2.40 -6.47 5.46
N LYS A 106 -3.64 -6.34 5.05
CA LYS A 106 -4.28 -5.04 4.82
C LYS A 106 -4.23 -4.17 6.08
N LYS A 107 -4.58 -4.73 7.23
CA LYS A 107 -4.53 -4.03 8.51
C LYS A 107 -3.11 -3.58 8.85
N ALA A 108 -2.11 -4.43 8.61
CA ALA A 108 -0.71 -4.12 8.85
C ALA A 108 -0.21 -3.00 7.94
N ILE A 109 -0.58 -3.01 6.67
CA ILE A 109 -0.22 -1.95 5.71
C ILE A 109 -0.79 -0.61 6.15
N ILE A 110 -2.07 -0.58 6.51
CA ILE A 110 -2.76 0.65 6.90
C ILE A 110 -2.23 1.19 8.22
N SER A 111 -1.98 0.33 9.21
CA SER A 111 -1.48 0.75 10.52
C SER A 111 0.02 1.08 10.52
N GLY A 112 0.78 0.58 9.54
CA GLY A 112 2.23 0.73 9.50
C GLY A 112 2.97 -0.11 10.53
N LYS A 113 2.30 -1.07 11.18
CA LYS A 113 2.89 -1.94 12.20
C LYS A 113 3.03 -3.36 11.68
N LYS A 114 4.20 -3.94 11.87
CA LYS A 114 4.46 -5.34 11.57
C LYS A 114 3.60 -6.22 12.47
N PRO A 115 2.78 -7.15 11.91
CA PRO A 115 2.02 -8.10 12.74
C PRO A 115 2.95 -9.14 13.37
N ASP A 116 2.55 -9.68 14.51
CA ASP A 116 3.27 -10.76 15.20
C ASP A 116 2.91 -12.11 14.58
N LEU A 117 3.33 -12.31 13.34
CA LEU A 117 3.10 -13.50 12.54
C LEU A 117 4.37 -13.90 11.80
N ASN A 118 4.45 -15.18 11.43
CA ASN A 118 5.56 -15.72 10.65
C ASN A 118 5.61 -15.07 9.26
N ASN A 119 6.80 -15.01 8.69
CA ASN A 119 7.06 -14.46 7.34
C ASN A 119 6.91 -12.95 7.21
N TYR A 120 6.87 -12.23 8.33
CA TYR A 120 6.94 -10.78 8.39
C TYR A 120 8.30 -10.35 8.94
N TYR A 121 8.97 -9.44 8.25
CA TYR A 121 10.34 -9.01 8.57
C TYR A 121 10.37 -7.51 8.82
N LYS A 122 10.92 -7.12 9.96
CA LYS A 122 10.99 -5.71 10.36
C LYS A 122 12.02 -4.96 9.51
N ARG A 123 11.69 -3.73 9.12
CA ARG A 123 12.65 -2.87 8.45
C ARG A 123 13.75 -2.44 9.42
N ARG A 124 14.99 -2.43 8.93
CA ARG A 124 16.14 -1.94 9.71
C ARG A 124 16.01 -0.44 9.98
N THR A 125 16.35 -0.05 11.15
CA THR A 125 16.36 1.37 11.57
C THR A 125 17.70 2.04 11.29
#